data_6956d4ead03cdeb340a97770c12fae43
#
_entry.id   6956d4ead03cdeb340a97770c12fae43
#
_cell.length_a   1.000
_cell.length_b   1.000
_cell.length_c   1.000
_cell.angle_alpha   90.00
_cell.angle_beta   90.00
_cell.angle_gamma   90.00
#
_symmetry.space_group_name_H-M   'P 1'
#
loop_
_entity.id
_entity.type
_entity.pdbx_description
1 polymer ?
#
loop_
_entity_poly.entity_id
_entity_poly.type
_entity_poly.pdbx_seq_one_letter_code
_entity_poly.pdbx_strand_id
1 'polypeptide(L)'
;MKNALLILFIIPAYLFSQTNNKKLFLDKNSPLSKKSITAIATDLDGLNWIGTLDGLICYNGKRWVTLNTENSKLPSDKILCIEIENTTKYIGTTNGLLVIENNNWKVFTTINSKLPSNKIRKIKINKGVVWLATSAGLVKYKNDFEVVLSKIKNNIEDDDFITLNFDNDETIWLGTNNGLYSYSNDIWRVFTTQNSSLPNNHVWSIVVDNQNKKWIGTKKGIVTITDDVWVLFNKKNTPLKTNIIKSIVCDDYDRIWVGTEKGVISYEGDSWRKHRLKNKRSLIISLFVDAFDNKWICTSNNIIVFNTEGVEFKNNITNENSVVVSK
;
A
#
# COMPACT_ATOMS: atom_id res chain seq x y z
N MET A 1 -17.50 13.55 69.77
CA MET A 1 -16.53 12.67 69.13
C MET A 1 -17.17 12.13 67.86
N LYS A 2 -16.81 12.65 66.69
CA LYS A 2 -17.32 12.22 65.38
C LYS A 2 -16.23 11.40 64.74
N ASN A 3 -16.44 10.12 64.58
CA ASN A 3 -15.55 9.23 63.84
C ASN A 3 -15.71 9.49 62.34
N ALA A 4 -14.67 10.00 61.72
CA ALA A 4 -14.58 10.10 60.25
C ALA A 4 -14.08 8.76 59.69
N LEU A 5 -14.93 8.09 58.92
CA LEU A 5 -14.61 6.85 58.23
C LEU A 5 -13.82 7.22 56.94
N LEU A 6 -12.56 6.91 56.94
CA LEU A 6 -11.70 7.09 55.75
C LEU A 6 -11.93 5.91 54.82
N ILE A 7 -12.69 6.13 53.72
CA ILE A 7 -12.86 5.14 52.67
C ILE A 7 -11.65 5.25 51.73
N LEU A 8 -10.75 4.29 51.84
CA LEU A 8 -9.63 4.13 50.92
C LEU A 8 -10.16 3.50 49.61
N PHE A 9 -10.27 4.30 48.56
CA PHE A 9 -10.48 3.77 47.21
C PHE A 9 -9.18 3.11 46.76
N ILE A 10 -9.14 1.79 46.82
CA ILE A 10 -8.13 1.00 46.11
C ILE A 10 -8.51 1.01 44.64
N ILE A 11 -7.86 1.87 43.83
CA ILE A 11 -7.89 1.79 42.40
C ILE A 11 -7.07 0.55 42.01
N PRO A 12 -7.65 -0.47 41.38
CA PRO A 12 -6.84 -1.57 40.89
C PRO A 12 -5.90 -0.99 39.82
N ALA A 13 -4.62 -1.05 40.12
CA ALA A 13 -3.61 -0.84 39.11
C ALA A 13 -3.80 -1.93 38.04
N TYR A 14 -4.44 -1.57 36.93
CA TYR A 14 -4.37 -2.39 35.73
C TYR A 14 -2.90 -2.41 35.32
N LEU A 15 -2.23 -3.46 35.66
CA LEU A 15 -0.98 -3.88 35.06
C LEU A 15 -1.31 -4.10 33.57
N PHE A 16 -1.07 -3.06 32.77
CA PHE A 16 -0.95 -3.24 31.33
C PHE A 16 0.23 -4.18 31.13
N SER A 17 -0.07 -5.46 31.01
CA SER A 17 0.82 -6.43 30.44
C SER A 17 1.27 -5.83 29.10
N GLN A 18 2.56 -5.50 29.00
CA GLN A 18 3.18 -5.20 27.70
C GLN A 18 3.17 -6.50 26.89
N THR A 19 2.00 -6.82 26.35
CA THR A 19 1.92 -7.87 25.34
C THR A 19 2.81 -7.44 24.17
N ASN A 20 3.70 -8.31 23.76
CA ASN A 20 4.59 -8.13 22.63
C ASN A 20 3.74 -7.97 21.36
N ASN A 21 3.39 -6.72 21.00
CA ASN A 21 2.53 -6.33 19.88
C ASN A 21 3.18 -6.59 18.51
N LYS A 22 4.21 -7.44 18.43
CA LYS A 22 4.96 -7.75 17.21
C LYS A 22 4.88 -9.23 16.93
N LYS A 23 4.28 -9.58 15.80
CA LYS A 23 4.27 -10.96 15.32
C LYS A 23 5.18 -11.09 14.10
N LEU A 24 6.20 -11.93 14.20
CA LEU A 24 7.05 -12.31 13.06
C LEU A 24 6.35 -13.44 12.28
N PHE A 25 6.07 -13.22 10.99
CA PHE A 25 5.58 -14.27 10.10
C PHE A 25 6.73 -15.02 9.45
N LEU A 26 7.65 -15.51 10.24
CA LEU A 26 8.68 -16.39 9.74
C LEU A 26 8.74 -17.65 10.60
N ASP A 27 7.81 -18.50 10.33
CA ASP A 27 8.15 -19.90 10.31
C ASP A 27 8.95 -20.16 9.01
N LYS A 28 10.04 -20.90 9.10
CA LYS A 28 10.82 -21.32 7.91
C LYS A 28 9.98 -22.05 6.87
N ASN A 29 8.79 -22.50 7.23
CA ASN A 29 7.79 -23.19 6.43
C ASN A 29 6.71 -22.24 5.86
N SER A 30 6.73 -20.93 6.14
CA SER A 30 5.76 -20.01 5.57
C SER A 30 5.98 -19.86 4.06
N PRO A 31 4.92 -19.89 3.22
CA PRO A 31 5.01 -19.59 1.80
C PRO A 31 5.58 -18.21 1.48
N LEU A 32 5.59 -17.31 2.47
CA LEU A 32 6.18 -15.97 2.36
C LEU A 32 7.70 -15.95 2.58
N SER A 33 8.30 -17.07 3.02
CA SER A 33 9.74 -17.16 3.23
C SER A 33 10.48 -16.87 1.93
N LYS A 34 11.39 -15.88 1.96
CA LYS A 34 12.20 -15.42 0.82
C LYS A 34 11.43 -14.78 -0.34
N LYS A 35 10.11 -14.51 -0.21
CA LYS A 35 9.33 -13.85 -1.26
C LYS A 35 9.30 -12.35 -1.10
N SER A 36 9.38 -11.64 -2.23
CA SER A 36 9.20 -10.17 -2.28
C SER A 36 7.72 -9.84 -2.31
N ILE A 37 7.18 -9.35 -1.20
CA ILE A 37 5.79 -8.88 -1.14
C ILE A 37 5.69 -7.54 -1.85
N THR A 38 4.73 -7.44 -2.74
CA THR A 38 4.46 -6.27 -3.59
C THR A 38 3.16 -5.57 -3.24
N ALA A 39 2.18 -6.31 -2.69
CA ALA A 39 0.87 -5.80 -2.31
C ALA A 39 0.25 -6.62 -1.20
N ILE A 40 -0.60 -5.99 -0.39
CA ILE A 40 -1.46 -6.66 0.58
C ILE A 40 -2.81 -5.95 0.56
N ALA A 41 -3.88 -6.73 0.54
CA ALA A 41 -5.24 -6.26 0.75
C ALA A 41 -6.03 -7.31 1.53
N THR A 42 -6.98 -6.88 2.35
CA THR A 42 -7.83 -7.76 3.14
C THR A 42 -9.27 -7.62 2.66
N ASP A 43 -9.94 -8.73 2.39
CA ASP A 43 -11.33 -8.69 1.98
C ASP A 43 -12.30 -8.68 3.19
N LEU A 44 -13.60 -8.54 2.91
CA LEU A 44 -14.65 -8.44 3.94
C LEU A 44 -14.73 -9.69 4.85
N ASP A 45 -14.27 -10.84 4.37
CA ASP A 45 -14.20 -12.08 5.15
C ASP A 45 -12.96 -12.14 6.03
N GLY A 46 -12.06 -11.16 5.91
CA GLY A 46 -10.80 -11.08 6.64
C GLY A 46 -9.69 -11.93 6.02
N LEU A 47 -9.87 -12.42 4.79
CA LEU A 47 -8.83 -13.11 4.04
C LEU A 47 -7.81 -12.09 3.52
N ASN A 48 -6.55 -12.28 3.85
CA ASN A 48 -5.46 -11.48 3.33
C ASN A 48 -5.02 -12.00 1.97
N TRP A 49 -5.06 -11.13 0.98
CA TRP A 49 -4.58 -11.34 -0.39
C TRP A 49 -3.20 -10.71 -0.50
N ILE A 50 -2.17 -11.52 -0.64
CA ILE A 50 -0.77 -11.10 -0.58
C ILE A 50 -0.12 -11.34 -1.93
N GLY A 51 0.14 -10.26 -2.64
CA GLY A 51 0.86 -10.28 -3.92
C GLY A 51 2.36 -10.44 -3.71
N THR A 52 2.97 -11.31 -4.51
CA THR A 52 4.43 -11.48 -4.53
C THR A 52 4.94 -11.46 -5.97
N LEU A 53 6.26 -11.50 -6.16
CA LEU A 53 6.85 -11.70 -7.49
C LEU A 53 6.82 -13.16 -7.97
N ASP A 54 6.32 -14.07 -7.10
CA ASP A 54 6.26 -15.52 -7.34
C ASP A 54 4.87 -16.09 -7.00
N GLY A 55 3.82 -15.38 -7.34
CA GLY A 55 2.43 -15.78 -7.18
C GLY A 55 1.66 -14.94 -6.16
N LEU A 56 0.39 -15.28 -6.03
CA LEU A 56 -0.57 -14.70 -5.11
C LEU A 56 -0.78 -15.66 -3.93
N ILE A 57 -0.72 -15.14 -2.71
CA ILE A 57 -0.88 -15.93 -1.50
C ILE A 57 -2.10 -15.42 -0.75
N CYS A 58 -3.01 -16.33 -0.40
CA CYS A 58 -4.17 -16.07 0.43
C CYS A 58 -3.92 -16.60 1.84
N TYR A 59 -4.25 -15.80 2.87
CA TYR A 59 -4.05 -16.17 4.27
C TYR A 59 -5.23 -15.75 5.14
N ASN A 60 -5.82 -16.72 5.84
CA ASN A 60 -6.99 -16.50 6.71
C ASN A 60 -6.67 -16.53 8.22
N GLY A 61 -5.41 -16.35 8.60
CA GLY A 61 -4.96 -16.47 9.99
C GLY A 61 -4.53 -17.90 10.40
N LYS A 62 -4.91 -18.93 9.63
CA LYS A 62 -4.57 -20.34 9.90
C LYS A 62 -3.97 -21.07 8.70
N ARG A 63 -4.57 -20.90 7.54
CA ARG A 63 -4.21 -21.62 6.30
C ARG A 63 -3.63 -20.67 5.27
N TRP A 64 -2.65 -21.18 4.53
CA TRP A 64 -2.04 -20.53 3.38
C TRP A 64 -2.46 -21.26 2.11
N VAL A 65 -2.87 -20.48 1.09
CA VAL A 65 -3.10 -20.99 -0.26
C VAL A 65 -2.22 -20.18 -1.20
N THR A 66 -1.45 -20.86 -2.03
CA THR A 66 -0.61 -20.21 -3.05
C THR A 66 -1.21 -20.45 -4.43
N LEU A 67 -1.45 -19.37 -5.15
CA LEU A 67 -1.98 -19.34 -6.50
C LEU A 67 -0.89 -18.84 -7.46
N ASN A 68 -0.75 -19.51 -8.58
CA ASN A 68 0.19 -19.17 -9.64
C ASN A 68 -0.44 -19.47 -11.01
N THR A 69 0.29 -19.21 -12.08
CA THR A 69 -0.18 -19.44 -13.45
C THR A 69 -0.43 -20.91 -13.80
N GLU A 70 0.14 -21.86 -13.02
CA GLU A 70 -0.03 -23.30 -13.26
C GLU A 70 -1.33 -23.84 -12.63
N ASN A 71 -1.75 -23.26 -11.48
CA ASN A 71 -2.88 -23.74 -10.68
C ASN A 71 -4.08 -22.79 -10.63
N SER A 72 -4.03 -21.66 -11.35
CA SER A 72 -5.10 -20.66 -11.36
C SER A 72 -5.16 -19.90 -12.69
N LYS A 73 -6.14 -19.00 -12.84
CA LYS A 73 -6.25 -18.08 -14.00
C LYS A 73 -5.40 -16.80 -13.83
N LEU A 74 -4.38 -16.80 -12.99
CA LEU A 74 -3.46 -15.67 -12.91
C LEU A 74 -2.79 -15.43 -14.27
N PRO A 75 -2.78 -14.19 -14.82
CA PRO A 75 -2.12 -13.92 -16.08
C PRO A 75 -0.59 -13.85 -15.95
N SER A 76 -0.08 -13.74 -14.72
CA SER A 76 1.35 -13.76 -14.39
C SER A 76 1.55 -14.01 -12.90
N ASP A 77 2.64 -14.69 -12.54
CA ASP A 77 3.05 -14.87 -11.14
C ASP A 77 3.58 -13.58 -10.51
N LYS A 78 3.98 -12.61 -11.34
CA LYS A 78 4.47 -11.31 -10.86
C LYS A 78 3.30 -10.38 -10.57
N ILE A 79 2.82 -10.45 -9.33
CA ILE A 79 1.78 -9.55 -8.85
C ILE A 79 2.42 -8.21 -8.53
N LEU A 80 1.80 -7.10 -8.92
CA LEU A 80 2.32 -5.75 -8.68
C LEU A 80 1.47 -4.96 -7.69
N CYS A 81 0.15 -5.13 -7.74
CA CYS A 81 -0.79 -4.44 -6.86
C CYS A 81 -2.07 -5.25 -6.69
N ILE A 82 -2.76 -4.99 -5.58
CA ILE A 82 -4.07 -5.56 -5.26
C ILE A 82 -4.91 -4.43 -4.69
N GLU A 83 -6.16 -4.33 -5.13
CA GLU A 83 -7.18 -3.46 -4.54
C GLU A 83 -8.47 -4.26 -4.45
N ILE A 84 -9.26 -4.04 -3.39
CA ILE A 84 -10.50 -4.76 -3.12
C ILE A 84 -11.59 -3.74 -2.86
N GLU A 85 -12.71 -3.91 -3.54
CA GLU A 85 -13.93 -3.16 -3.28
C GLU A 85 -15.08 -4.13 -3.06
N ASN A 86 -15.67 -4.08 -1.87
CA ASN A 86 -16.69 -5.04 -1.46
C ASN A 86 -16.21 -6.50 -1.62
N THR A 87 -16.84 -7.26 -2.51
CA THR A 87 -16.47 -8.65 -2.80
C THR A 87 -15.55 -8.81 -4.01
N THR A 88 -15.33 -7.73 -4.77
CA THR A 88 -14.53 -7.76 -6.01
C THR A 88 -13.06 -7.47 -5.72
N LYS A 89 -12.19 -8.34 -6.22
CA LYS A 89 -10.74 -8.22 -6.12
C LYS A 89 -10.17 -7.83 -7.49
N TYR A 90 -9.34 -6.80 -7.51
CA TYR A 90 -8.61 -6.32 -8.69
C TYR A 90 -7.13 -6.56 -8.47
N ILE A 91 -6.53 -7.40 -9.29
CA ILE A 91 -5.13 -7.84 -9.13
C ILE A 91 -4.36 -7.45 -10.38
N GLY A 92 -3.49 -6.46 -10.22
CA GLY A 92 -2.59 -5.99 -11.26
C GLY A 92 -1.32 -6.81 -11.31
N THR A 93 -0.96 -7.26 -12.50
CA THR A 93 0.23 -8.09 -12.74
C THR A 93 1.14 -7.47 -13.80
N THR A 94 2.23 -8.15 -14.13
CA THR A 94 3.07 -7.77 -15.28
C THR A 94 2.46 -8.16 -16.61
N ASN A 95 1.40 -8.97 -16.65
CA ASN A 95 0.80 -9.48 -17.88
C ASN A 95 -0.73 -9.38 -17.92
N GLY A 96 -1.30 -8.33 -17.31
CA GLY A 96 -2.72 -8.02 -17.35
C GLY A 96 -3.32 -7.77 -15.99
N LEU A 97 -4.60 -7.44 -16.02
CA LEU A 97 -5.48 -7.27 -14.85
C LEU A 97 -6.32 -8.53 -14.68
N LEU A 98 -6.30 -9.09 -13.48
CA LEU A 98 -7.25 -10.11 -13.06
C LEU A 98 -8.32 -9.45 -12.19
N VAL A 99 -9.59 -9.69 -12.52
CA VAL A 99 -10.75 -9.31 -11.71
C VAL A 99 -11.44 -10.57 -11.22
N ILE A 100 -11.64 -10.66 -9.91
CA ILE A 100 -12.35 -11.77 -9.26
C ILE A 100 -13.64 -11.20 -8.64
N GLU A 101 -14.76 -11.60 -9.17
CA GLU A 101 -16.09 -11.22 -8.70
C GLU A 101 -16.95 -12.46 -8.51
N ASN A 102 -17.48 -12.68 -7.30
CA ASN A 102 -18.34 -13.86 -6.98
C ASN A 102 -17.73 -15.17 -7.49
N ASN A 103 -16.44 -15.40 -7.25
CA ASN A 103 -15.66 -16.55 -7.74
C ASN A 103 -15.52 -16.65 -9.27
N ASN A 104 -15.96 -15.65 -10.02
CA ASN A 104 -15.74 -15.57 -11.45
C ASN A 104 -14.44 -14.79 -11.73
N TRP A 105 -13.52 -15.44 -12.45
CA TRP A 105 -12.20 -14.92 -12.76
C TRP A 105 -12.15 -14.41 -14.19
N LYS A 106 -11.98 -13.11 -14.36
CA LYS A 106 -11.85 -12.44 -15.67
C LYS A 106 -10.44 -11.87 -15.82
N VAL A 107 -9.76 -12.19 -16.91
CA VAL A 107 -8.44 -11.65 -17.24
C VAL A 107 -8.57 -10.67 -18.39
N PHE A 108 -8.02 -9.47 -18.18
CA PHE A 108 -7.97 -8.41 -19.18
C PHE A 108 -6.52 -8.12 -19.56
N THR A 109 -6.28 -8.08 -20.86
CA THR A 109 -4.98 -7.82 -21.48
C THR A 109 -5.15 -6.84 -22.66
N THR A 110 -4.04 -6.37 -23.22
CA THR A 110 -4.06 -5.56 -24.44
C THR A 110 -4.65 -6.27 -25.67
N ILE A 111 -4.79 -7.60 -25.60
CA ILE A 111 -5.35 -8.41 -26.71
C ILE A 111 -6.88 -8.44 -26.66
N ASN A 112 -7.45 -8.50 -25.45
CA ASN A 112 -8.89 -8.73 -25.27
C ASN A 112 -9.60 -7.52 -24.61
N SER A 113 -8.93 -6.40 -24.45
CA SER A 113 -9.49 -5.18 -23.85
C SER A 113 -8.82 -3.92 -24.42
N LYS A 114 -9.29 -2.74 -24.01
CA LYS A 114 -8.67 -1.45 -24.38
C LYS A 114 -7.55 -1.04 -23.41
N LEU A 115 -6.94 -1.97 -22.68
CA LEU A 115 -5.77 -1.68 -21.87
C LEU A 115 -4.61 -1.26 -22.79
N PRO A 116 -3.92 -0.13 -22.49
CA PRO A 116 -2.79 0.32 -23.30
C PRO A 116 -1.51 -0.47 -23.00
N SER A 117 -1.47 -1.15 -21.85
CA SER A 117 -0.36 -1.99 -21.41
C SER A 117 -0.83 -3.11 -20.50
N ASN A 118 -0.20 -4.28 -20.60
CA ASN A 118 -0.43 -5.40 -19.69
C ASN A 118 0.20 -5.19 -18.29
N LYS A 119 1.12 -4.23 -18.15
CA LYS A 119 1.79 -3.98 -16.89
C LYS A 119 1.00 -3.00 -16.04
N ILE A 120 0.25 -3.53 -15.06
CA ILE A 120 -0.58 -2.78 -14.13
C ILE A 120 0.22 -2.54 -12.85
N ARG A 121 0.69 -1.31 -12.64
CA ARG A 121 1.62 -0.98 -11.55
C ARG A 121 0.92 -0.63 -10.24
N LYS A 122 -0.23 0.05 -10.34
CA LYS A 122 -1.03 0.46 -9.18
C LYS A 122 -2.50 0.50 -9.56
N ILE A 123 -3.34 0.13 -8.60
CA ILE A 123 -4.79 0.22 -8.68
C ILE A 123 -5.26 1.08 -7.52
N LYS A 124 -6.24 1.93 -7.75
CA LYS A 124 -7.02 2.63 -6.75
C LYS A 124 -8.49 2.71 -7.19
N ILE A 125 -9.38 2.64 -6.22
CA ILE A 125 -10.81 2.75 -6.47
C ILE A 125 -11.31 4.06 -5.87
N ASN A 126 -12.04 4.82 -6.65
CA ASN A 126 -12.69 6.04 -6.19
C ASN A 126 -14.10 6.11 -6.73
N LYS A 127 -15.10 6.19 -5.84
CA LYS A 127 -16.54 6.27 -6.16
C LYS A 127 -17.01 5.17 -7.15
N GLY A 128 -16.57 3.94 -6.93
CA GLY A 128 -16.91 2.78 -7.77
C GLY A 128 -16.27 2.80 -9.17
N VAL A 129 -15.28 3.65 -9.38
CA VAL A 129 -14.45 3.64 -10.59
C VAL A 129 -13.06 3.13 -10.24
N VAL A 130 -12.60 2.13 -10.97
CA VAL A 130 -11.26 1.56 -10.81
C VAL A 130 -10.28 2.34 -11.68
N TRP A 131 -9.22 2.83 -11.07
CA TRP A 131 -8.18 3.57 -11.74
C TRP A 131 -6.88 2.77 -11.75
N LEU A 132 -6.29 2.66 -12.92
CA LEU A 132 -5.11 1.85 -13.18
C LEU A 132 -3.96 2.74 -13.64
N ALA A 133 -2.89 2.77 -12.85
CA ALA A 133 -1.60 3.26 -13.30
C ALA A 133 -0.89 2.13 -14.05
N THR A 134 -0.65 2.33 -15.33
CA THR A 134 0.01 1.34 -16.19
C THR A 134 1.35 1.85 -16.70
N SER A 135 2.10 1.02 -17.39
CA SER A 135 3.35 1.46 -18.03
C SER A 135 3.13 2.18 -19.38
N ALA A 136 1.88 2.48 -19.74
CA ALA A 136 1.54 3.23 -20.94
C ALA A 136 0.26 4.07 -20.73
N GLY A 137 0.11 4.65 -19.55
CA GLY A 137 -0.96 5.60 -19.27
C GLY A 137 -1.78 5.32 -18.03
N LEU A 138 -2.62 6.30 -17.72
CA LEU A 138 -3.68 6.24 -16.71
C LEU A 138 -4.97 5.78 -17.37
N VAL A 139 -5.59 4.78 -16.79
CA VAL A 139 -6.80 4.15 -17.32
C VAL A 139 -7.87 4.14 -16.25
N LYS A 140 -9.11 4.45 -16.60
CA LYS A 140 -10.27 4.17 -15.76
C LYS A 140 -11.04 2.95 -16.29
N TYR A 141 -11.60 2.17 -15.38
CA TYR A 141 -12.43 1.01 -15.66
C TYR A 141 -13.66 1.03 -14.76
N LYS A 142 -14.82 0.97 -15.37
CA LYS A 142 -16.10 0.80 -14.68
C LYS A 142 -16.91 -0.31 -15.33
N ASN A 143 -17.25 -0.15 -16.61
CA ASN A 143 -17.88 -1.16 -17.46
C ASN A 143 -16.98 -1.52 -18.64
N ASP A 144 -16.16 -0.57 -19.08
CA ASP A 144 -15.18 -0.68 -20.15
C ASP A 144 -13.93 0.12 -19.76
N PHE A 145 -12.83 -0.11 -20.46
CA PHE A 145 -11.57 0.59 -20.25
C PHE A 145 -11.52 1.87 -21.07
N GLU A 146 -11.13 2.96 -20.40
CA GLU A 146 -10.87 4.24 -21.04
C GLU A 146 -9.49 4.74 -20.65
N VAL A 147 -8.64 5.00 -21.68
CA VAL A 147 -7.36 5.67 -21.46
C VAL A 147 -7.62 7.15 -21.22
N VAL A 148 -7.27 7.62 -20.04
CA VAL A 148 -7.50 9.00 -19.60
C VAL A 148 -6.30 9.88 -19.91
N LEU A 149 -5.10 9.42 -19.55
CA LEU A 149 -3.86 10.16 -19.72
C LEU A 149 -2.76 9.25 -20.29
N SER A 150 -2.17 9.62 -21.43
CA SER A 150 -1.05 8.90 -22.05
C SER A 150 -0.26 9.81 -22.99
N LYS A 151 0.95 9.36 -23.39
CA LYS A 151 1.77 10.05 -24.41
C LYS A 151 1.00 10.25 -25.70
N ILE A 152 0.32 9.21 -26.16
CA ILE A 152 -0.40 9.22 -27.43
C ILE A 152 -1.60 10.19 -27.38
N LYS A 153 -2.38 10.15 -26.29
CA LYS A 153 -3.60 10.94 -26.17
C LYS A 153 -3.36 12.39 -25.80
N ASN A 154 -2.37 12.65 -24.96
CA ASN A 154 -2.22 13.96 -24.27
C ASN A 154 -0.86 14.61 -24.52
N ASN A 155 0.01 13.96 -25.30
CA ASN A 155 1.37 14.45 -25.60
C ASN A 155 2.19 14.77 -24.32
N ILE A 156 2.07 13.94 -23.28
CA ILE A 156 2.87 14.04 -22.06
C ILE A 156 4.24 13.37 -22.25
N GLU A 157 5.25 13.81 -21.51
CA GLU A 157 6.61 13.28 -21.64
C GLU A 157 6.78 11.85 -21.14
N ASP A 158 6.08 11.50 -20.04
CA ASP A 158 6.17 10.20 -19.39
C ASP A 158 4.77 9.68 -19.01
N ASP A 159 4.44 8.49 -19.43
CA ASP A 159 3.20 7.79 -19.11
C ASP A 159 3.41 6.43 -18.44
N ASP A 160 4.64 6.11 -18.03
CA ASP A 160 4.95 4.96 -17.16
C ASP A 160 4.63 5.32 -15.69
N PHE A 161 3.35 5.30 -15.34
CA PHE A 161 2.89 5.65 -14.01
C PHE A 161 3.16 4.51 -13.02
N ILE A 162 3.97 4.80 -11.98
CA ILE A 162 4.45 3.84 -10.99
C ILE A 162 3.47 3.75 -9.82
N THR A 163 2.90 4.88 -9.41
CA THR A 163 1.98 4.98 -8.27
C THR A 163 0.90 6.01 -8.56
N LEU A 164 -0.23 5.84 -7.89
CA LEU A 164 -1.34 6.80 -7.91
C LEU A 164 -2.03 6.85 -6.55
N ASN A 165 -2.57 8.02 -6.23
CA ASN A 165 -3.50 8.22 -5.12
C ASN A 165 -4.44 9.39 -5.44
N PHE A 166 -5.55 9.49 -4.69
CA PHE A 166 -6.50 10.59 -4.75
C PHE A 166 -6.31 11.49 -3.54
N ASP A 167 -6.50 12.77 -3.74
CA ASP A 167 -6.72 13.68 -2.63
C ASP A 167 -8.23 13.89 -2.36
N ASN A 168 -8.55 14.64 -1.31
CA ASN A 168 -9.94 14.86 -0.90
C ASN A 168 -10.75 15.67 -1.93
N ASP A 169 -10.07 16.39 -2.82
CA ASP A 169 -10.66 17.15 -3.94
C ASP A 169 -10.78 16.29 -5.21
N GLU A 170 -10.58 14.97 -5.10
CA GLU A 170 -10.61 14.01 -6.20
C GLU A 170 -9.50 14.20 -7.25
N THR A 171 -8.53 15.05 -6.98
CA THR A 171 -7.35 15.16 -7.84
C THR A 171 -6.56 13.87 -7.78
N ILE A 172 -6.24 13.32 -8.94
CA ILE A 172 -5.39 12.15 -9.07
C ILE A 172 -3.93 12.61 -9.06
N TRP A 173 -3.16 12.07 -8.12
CA TRP A 173 -1.73 12.27 -8.04
C TRP A 173 -1.00 11.04 -8.55
N LEU A 174 -0.10 11.22 -9.52
CA LEU A 174 0.60 10.15 -10.23
C LEU A 174 2.10 10.34 -10.10
N GLY A 175 2.81 9.28 -9.74
CA GLY A 175 4.28 9.28 -9.69
C GLY A 175 4.89 8.52 -10.85
N THR A 176 5.95 9.06 -11.40
CA THR A 176 6.78 8.46 -12.45
C THR A 176 8.27 8.48 -12.07
N ASN A 177 9.13 8.00 -12.95
CA ASN A 177 10.58 8.20 -12.82
C ASN A 177 11.02 9.62 -13.22
N ASN A 178 10.17 10.38 -13.92
CA ASN A 178 10.49 11.68 -14.51
C ASN A 178 9.68 12.85 -13.93
N GLY A 179 8.88 12.63 -12.88
CA GLY A 179 8.13 13.68 -12.21
C GLY A 179 6.90 13.20 -11.47
N LEU A 180 6.23 14.17 -10.88
CA LEU A 180 4.92 14.05 -10.26
C LEU A 180 3.88 14.68 -11.17
N TYR A 181 2.76 14.02 -11.40
CA TYR A 181 1.64 14.53 -12.14
C TYR A 181 0.43 14.73 -11.22
N SER A 182 -0.37 15.76 -11.49
CA SER A 182 -1.73 15.87 -10.97
C SER A 182 -2.71 15.93 -12.14
N TYR A 183 -3.88 15.30 -11.96
CA TYR A 183 -4.95 15.28 -12.96
C TYR A 183 -6.30 15.50 -12.30
N SER A 184 -7.01 16.54 -12.73
CA SER A 184 -8.34 16.89 -12.24
C SER A 184 -9.09 17.66 -13.33
N ASN A 185 -10.39 17.37 -13.52
CA ASN A 185 -11.26 18.06 -14.49
C ASN A 185 -10.66 18.17 -15.88
N ASP A 186 -10.11 17.04 -16.39
CA ASP A 186 -9.44 16.95 -17.69
C ASP A 186 -8.17 17.83 -17.84
N ILE A 187 -7.73 18.46 -16.75
CA ILE A 187 -6.49 19.24 -16.71
C ILE A 187 -5.42 18.42 -15.98
N TRP A 188 -4.27 18.30 -16.61
CA TRP A 188 -3.10 17.69 -15.99
C TRP A 188 -1.97 18.71 -15.81
N ARG A 189 -1.17 18.54 -14.77
CA ARG A 189 0.03 19.34 -14.47
C ARG A 189 1.19 18.41 -14.20
N VAL A 190 2.39 18.83 -14.56
CA VAL A 190 3.65 18.12 -14.29
C VAL A 190 4.52 18.93 -13.36
N PHE A 191 5.01 18.29 -12.32
CA PHE A 191 5.94 18.85 -11.35
C PHE A 191 7.27 18.10 -11.45
N THR A 192 8.33 18.86 -11.68
CA THR A 192 9.71 18.36 -11.77
C THR A 192 10.62 19.20 -10.88
N THR A 193 11.87 18.78 -10.74
CA THR A 193 12.89 19.58 -10.04
C THR A 193 13.20 20.91 -10.71
N GLN A 194 12.75 21.14 -11.94
CA GLN A 194 12.98 22.35 -12.71
C GLN A 194 11.88 23.38 -12.53
N ASN A 195 10.64 22.94 -12.29
CA ASN A 195 9.47 23.81 -12.26
C ASN A 195 8.71 23.79 -10.92
N SER A 196 9.24 23.07 -9.91
CA SER A 196 8.61 22.95 -8.59
C SER A 196 9.63 22.70 -7.49
N SER A 197 9.17 22.64 -6.24
CA SER A 197 9.99 22.26 -5.09
C SER A 197 10.13 20.74 -4.91
N LEU A 198 9.86 19.94 -5.95
CA LEU A 198 10.08 18.49 -5.94
C LEU A 198 11.59 18.22 -5.78
N PRO A 199 12.03 17.47 -4.75
CA PRO A 199 13.46 17.28 -4.49
C PRO A 199 14.16 16.35 -5.46
N ASN A 200 13.38 15.49 -6.14
CA ASN A 200 13.86 14.54 -7.14
C ASN A 200 12.70 14.03 -8.00
N ASN A 201 12.94 13.84 -9.30
CA ASN A 201 11.89 13.42 -10.23
C ASN A 201 11.45 11.95 -10.08
N HIS A 202 12.23 11.08 -9.40
CA HIS A 202 11.78 9.72 -9.13
C HIS A 202 10.79 9.71 -7.97
N VAL A 203 9.50 9.59 -8.29
CA VAL A 203 8.38 9.53 -7.36
C VAL A 203 7.89 8.09 -7.24
N TRP A 204 8.13 7.45 -6.10
CA TRP A 204 7.83 6.04 -5.89
C TRP A 204 6.61 5.75 -5.03
N SER A 205 6.25 6.70 -4.18
CA SER A 205 5.14 6.53 -3.24
C SER A 205 4.39 7.83 -3.05
N ILE A 206 3.08 7.76 -3.05
CA ILE A 206 2.17 8.88 -2.79
C ILE A 206 1.12 8.41 -1.81
N VAL A 207 0.96 9.15 -0.71
CA VAL A 207 -0.10 8.96 0.28
C VAL A 207 -0.74 10.30 0.56
N VAL A 208 -2.03 10.32 0.80
CA VAL A 208 -2.79 11.48 1.25
C VAL A 208 -3.32 11.16 2.64
N ASP A 209 -3.10 12.05 3.60
CA ASP A 209 -3.61 11.92 4.96
C ASP A 209 -5.01 12.54 5.09
N ASN A 210 -5.63 12.39 6.25
CA ASN A 210 -6.98 12.88 6.51
C ASN A 210 -7.10 14.42 6.46
N GLN A 211 -5.95 15.13 6.54
CA GLN A 211 -5.88 16.58 6.41
C GLN A 211 -5.65 17.03 4.96
N ASN A 212 -5.81 16.14 3.99
CA ASN A 212 -5.56 16.38 2.57
C ASN A 212 -4.09 16.74 2.25
N LYS A 213 -3.15 16.44 3.15
CA LYS A 213 -1.73 16.63 2.90
C LYS A 213 -1.19 15.47 2.07
N LYS A 214 -0.60 15.77 0.95
CA LYS A 214 0.04 14.80 0.06
C LYS A 214 1.46 14.53 0.55
N TRP A 215 1.80 13.27 0.80
CA TRP A 215 3.13 12.80 1.21
C TRP A 215 3.77 12.05 0.06
N ILE A 216 4.84 12.58 -0.48
CA ILE A 216 5.47 12.10 -1.71
C ILE A 216 6.88 11.62 -1.42
N GLY A 217 7.10 10.31 -1.60
CA GLY A 217 8.39 9.67 -1.38
C GLY A 217 9.25 9.66 -2.63
N THR A 218 10.47 10.18 -2.49
CA THR A 218 11.44 10.32 -3.58
C THR A 218 12.82 9.74 -3.22
N LYS A 219 13.75 9.76 -4.16
CA LYS A 219 15.18 9.42 -3.90
C LYS A 219 15.91 10.46 -3.03
N LYS A 220 15.38 11.67 -2.86
CA LYS A 220 16.03 12.76 -2.11
C LYS A 220 15.26 13.23 -0.89
N GLY A 221 14.30 12.43 -0.40
CA GLY A 221 13.49 12.72 0.77
C GLY A 221 12.01 12.58 0.50
N ILE A 222 11.24 13.05 1.47
CA ILE A 222 9.79 13.18 1.39
C ILE A 222 9.49 14.65 1.14
N VAL A 223 8.60 14.95 0.21
CA VAL A 223 8.00 16.26 0.12
C VAL A 223 6.52 16.15 0.45
N THR A 224 6.01 17.08 1.24
CA THR A 224 4.58 17.21 1.47
C THR A 224 4.03 18.42 0.72
N ILE A 225 2.77 18.31 0.30
CA ILE A 225 2.04 19.38 -0.38
C ILE A 225 0.72 19.59 0.37
N THR A 226 0.50 20.81 0.83
CA THR A 226 -0.75 21.28 1.43
C THR A 226 -1.01 22.69 0.93
N ASP A 227 -2.16 22.94 0.31
CA ASP A 227 -2.55 24.27 -0.19
C ASP A 227 -1.43 24.97 -1.01
N ASP A 228 -0.83 24.21 -1.94
CA ASP A 228 0.33 24.63 -2.76
C ASP A 228 1.63 24.91 -1.99
N VAL A 229 1.66 24.70 -0.67
CA VAL A 229 2.88 24.81 0.15
C VAL A 229 3.63 23.49 0.14
N TRP A 230 4.90 23.54 -0.25
CA TRP A 230 5.79 22.39 -0.36
C TRP A 230 6.80 22.37 0.79
N VAL A 231 6.83 21.29 1.57
CA VAL A 231 7.76 21.12 2.68
C VAL A 231 8.63 19.89 2.48
N LEU A 232 9.95 20.05 2.52
CA LEU A 232 10.92 18.95 2.36
C LEU A 232 11.33 18.37 3.71
N PHE A 233 11.18 17.04 3.84
CA PHE A 233 11.68 16.21 4.94
C PHE A 233 12.80 15.30 4.45
N ASN A 234 13.96 15.38 5.08
CA ASN A 234 15.14 14.59 4.74
C ASN A 234 16.00 14.31 5.98
N LYS A 235 17.15 13.66 5.80
CA LYS A 235 18.05 13.29 6.91
C LYS A 235 18.67 14.50 7.66
N LYS A 236 18.51 15.73 7.17
CA LYS A 236 19.03 16.93 7.84
C LYS A 236 18.03 17.48 8.87
N ASN A 237 16.73 17.29 8.63
CA ASN A 237 15.66 17.85 9.48
C ASN A 237 14.71 16.77 10.06
N THR A 238 15.01 15.50 9.87
CA THR A 238 14.23 14.38 10.40
C THR A 238 15.15 13.29 10.95
N PRO A 239 14.63 12.30 11.70
CA PRO A 239 15.38 11.13 12.13
C PRO A 239 15.74 10.13 11.01
N LEU A 240 15.46 10.42 9.75
CA LEU A 240 15.81 9.58 8.61
C LEU A 240 17.32 9.31 8.57
N LYS A 241 17.71 8.07 8.32
CA LYS A 241 19.12 7.67 8.12
C LYS A 241 19.54 7.72 6.65
N THR A 242 18.59 7.85 5.73
CA THR A 242 18.78 7.95 4.29
C THR A 242 17.67 8.80 3.71
N ASN A 243 17.92 9.41 2.56
CA ASN A 243 16.90 10.17 1.83
C ASN A 243 16.13 9.31 0.82
N ILE A 244 16.51 8.04 0.65
CA ILE A 244 15.84 7.13 -0.28
C ILE A 244 14.59 6.58 0.38
N ILE A 245 13.43 7.05 -0.06
CA ILE A 245 12.13 6.67 0.47
C ILE A 245 11.52 5.59 -0.41
N LYS A 246 11.39 4.39 0.13
CA LYS A 246 10.90 3.23 -0.63
C LYS A 246 9.37 3.11 -0.60
N SER A 247 8.79 3.39 0.56
CA SER A 247 7.35 3.23 0.76
C SER A 247 6.87 4.20 1.82
N ILE A 248 5.70 4.77 1.62
CA ILE A 248 4.96 5.56 2.60
C ILE A 248 3.57 4.95 2.67
N VAL A 249 3.03 4.80 3.89
CA VAL A 249 1.64 4.41 4.12
C VAL A 249 1.07 5.26 5.26
N CYS A 250 -0.24 5.48 5.24
CA CYS A 250 -1.00 6.09 6.32
C CYS A 250 -1.77 4.98 7.03
N ASP A 251 -1.79 4.96 8.34
CA ASP A 251 -2.61 4.05 9.11
C ASP A 251 -3.96 4.69 9.51
N ASP A 252 -4.85 3.91 10.13
CA ASP A 252 -6.20 4.34 10.50
C ASP A 252 -6.22 5.46 11.55
N TYR A 253 -5.09 5.71 12.22
CA TYR A 253 -4.90 6.80 13.17
C TYR A 253 -4.23 8.04 12.56
N ASP A 254 -4.19 8.12 11.22
CA ASP A 254 -3.54 9.21 10.47
C ASP A 254 -2.03 9.33 10.70
N ARG A 255 -1.38 8.25 11.16
CA ARG A 255 0.08 8.19 11.29
C ARG A 255 0.72 7.81 9.97
N ILE A 256 1.71 8.57 9.57
CA ILE A 256 2.48 8.32 8.36
C ILE A 256 3.66 7.41 8.69
N TRP A 257 3.70 6.24 8.09
CA TRP A 257 4.79 5.28 8.21
C TRP A 257 5.69 5.34 7.00
N VAL A 258 6.99 5.46 7.22
CA VAL A 258 7.99 5.64 6.16
C VAL A 258 9.00 4.52 6.21
N GLY A 259 9.07 3.76 5.13
CA GLY A 259 10.03 2.67 4.91
C GLY A 259 11.22 3.15 4.09
N THR A 260 12.42 2.88 4.60
CA THR A 260 13.68 3.22 3.97
C THR A 260 14.64 2.03 3.95
N GLU A 261 15.73 2.12 3.21
CA GLU A 261 16.80 1.12 3.24
C GLU A 261 17.44 0.92 4.63
N LYS A 262 17.23 1.86 5.55
CA LYS A 262 17.88 1.88 6.87
C LYS A 262 16.91 1.83 8.04
N GLY A 263 15.66 1.43 7.79
CA GLY A 263 14.65 1.22 8.81
C GLY A 263 13.34 1.95 8.56
N VAL A 264 12.48 1.90 9.58
CA VAL A 264 11.13 2.49 9.57
C VAL A 264 11.08 3.63 10.57
N ILE A 265 10.45 4.73 10.18
CA ILE A 265 10.05 5.83 11.05
C ILE A 265 8.57 6.10 10.87
N SER A 266 7.93 6.71 11.86
CA SER A 266 6.58 7.25 11.72
C SER A 266 6.53 8.73 12.07
N TYR A 267 5.51 9.41 11.54
CA TYR A 267 5.19 10.79 11.84
C TYR A 267 3.76 10.86 12.39
N GLU A 268 3.59 11.55 13.50
CA GLU A 268 2.33 11.72 14.21
C GLU A 268 2.39 13.02 15.02
N GLY A 269 1.36 13.88 14.94
CA GLY A 269 1.26 15.10 15.75
C GLY A 269 2.52 15.96 15.71
N ASP A 270 3.05 16.25 14.52
CA ASP A 270 4.27 17.03 14.26
C ASP A 270 5.57 16.41 14.79
N SER A 271 5.54 15.14 15.18
CA SER A 271 6.67 14.43 15.76
C SER A 271 7.09 13.21 14.96
N TRP A 272 8.41 13.03 14.81
CA TRP A 272 8.99 11.85 14.19
C TRP A 272 9.43 10.81 15.21
N ARG A 273 9.06 9.54 14.99
CA ARG A 273 9.44 8.40 15.85
C ARG A 273 10.22 7.35 15.06
N LYS A 274 11.32 6.84 15.64
CA LYS A 274 12.08 5.71 15.08
C LYS A 274 11.53 4.39 15.62
N HIS A 275 11.35 3.42 14.73
CA HIS A 275 10.99 2.05 15.10
C HIS A 275 12.22 1.13 15.02
N ARG A 276 12.55 0.50 16.15
CA ARG A 276 13.66 -0.46 16.20
C ARG A 276 13.18 -1.84 15.74
N LEU A 277 13.69 -2.32 14.63
CA LEU A 277 13.47 -3.68 14.17
C LEU A 277 14.56 -4.58 14.77
N LYS A 278 14.20 -5.81 15.19
CA LYS A 278 15.16 -6.75 15.83
C LYS A 278 16.38 -7.05 14.96
N ASN A 279 16.23 -7.07 13.63
CA ASN A 279 17.33 -7.26 12.68
C ASN A 279 17.81 -5.93 12.10
N LYS A 280 18.94 -5.43 12.58
CA LYS A 280 19.50 -4.12 12.22
C LYS A 280 19.95 -3.97 10.76
N ARG A 281 20.01 -5.05 9.96
CA ARG A 281 20.53 -5.08 8.57
C ARG A 281 19.48 -5.36 7.50
N SER A 282 18.21 -5.42 7.86
CA SER A 282 17.15 -5.69 6.87
C SER A 282 16.75 -4.42 6.14
N LEU A 283 16.90 -4.41 4.82
CA LEU A 283 16.39 -3.35 3.95
C LEU A 283 14.86 -3.41 3.94
N ILE A 284 14.19 -2.28 4.13
CA ILE A 284 12.74 -2.21 3.93
C ILE A 284 12.47 -2.16 2.42
N ILE A 285 11.66 -3.09 1.96
CA ILE A 285 11.23 -3.18 0.56
C ILE A 285 9.91 -2.42 0.39
N SER A 286 8.94 -2.71 1.27
CA SER A 286 7.61 -2.11 1.22
C SER A 286 6.94 -2.10 2.60
N LEU A 287 5.97 -1.22 2.75
CA LEU A 287 5.06 -1.12 3.89
C LEU A 287 3.63 -1.25 3.38
N PHE A 288 2.79 -1.89 4.17
CA PHE A 288 1.35 -1.95 3.94
C PHE A 288 0.61 -1.81 5.28
N VAL A 289 -0.63 -1.35 5.21
CA VAL A 289 -1.59 -1.39 6.32
C VAL A 289 -2.75 -2.25 5.83
N ASP A 290 -3.18 -3.22 6.64
CA ASP A 290 -4.34 -4.06 6.33
C ASP A 290 -5.61 -3.52 7.00
N ALA A 291 -6.75 -4.14 6.74
CA ALA A 291 -8.05 -3.70 7.27
C ALA A 291 -8.20 -3.83 8.80
N PHE A 292 -7.20 -4.39 9.50
CA PHE A 292 -7.13 -4.48 10.96
C PHE A 292 -6.09 -3.51 11.53
N ASP A 293 -5.67 -2.53 10.75
CA ASP A 293 -4.61 -1.58 11.09
C ASP A 293 -3.26 -2.25 11.42
N ASN A 294 -3.04 -3.49 10.97
CA ASN A 294 -1.72 -4.10 11.10
C ASN A 294 -0.76 -3.49 10.07
N LYS A 295 0.41 -3.07 10.54
CA LYS A 295 1.49 -2.57 9.70
C LYS A 295 2.38 -3.75 9.26
N TRP A 296 2.35 -4.06 7.99
CA TRP A 296 3.20 -5.09 7.40
C TRP A 296 4.50 -4.45 6.93
N ILE A 297 5.57 -4.76 7.61
CA ILE A 297 6.91 -4.24 7.32
C ILE A 297 7.66 -5.34 6.57
N CYS A 298 7.71 -5.21 5.25
CA CYS A 298 8.36 -6.17 4.38
C CYS A 298 9.83 -5.80 4.22
N THR A 299 10.71 -6.71 4.60
CA THR A 299 12.16 -6.52 4.51
C THR A 299 12.77 -7.51 3.53
N SER A 300 14.04 -7.31 3.16
CA SER A 300 14.78 -8.27 2.31
C SER A 300 14.84 -9.69 2.87
N ASN A 301 14.67 -9.86 4.18
CA ASN A 301 14.88 -11.15 4.84
C ASN A 301 13.65 -11.63 5.61
N ASN A 302 12.76 -10.71 6.01
CA ASN A 302 11.70 -10.99 6.97
C ASN A 302 10.47 -10.13 6.71
N ILE A 303 9.31 -10.62 7.17
CA ILE A 303 8.10 -9.84 7.30
C ILE A 303 7.81 -9.66 8.79
N ILE A 304 7.56 -8.43 9.17
CA ILE A 304 7.16 -8.07 10.53
C ILE A 304 5.78 -7.48 10.45
N VAL A 305 4.84 -8.07 11.17
CA VAL A 305 3.53 -7.47 11.35
C VAL A 305 3.51 -6.78 12.70
N PHE A 306 3.10 -5.53 12.71
CA PHE A 306 3.07 -4.69 13.89
C PHE A 306 1.72 -3.97 14.02
N ASN A 307 1.14 -4.03 15.21
CA ASN A 307 -0.03 -3.25 15.60
C ASN A 307 0.13 -2.83 17.08
N THR A 308 -0.17 -1.58 17.40
CA THR A 308 -0.04 -1.05 18.79
C THR A 308 -1.03 -1.68 19.74
N GLU A 309 -2.22 -2.00 19.26
CA GLU A 309 -3.31 -2.62 20.03
C GLU A 309 -3.23 -4.16 20.07
N GLY A 310 -2.28 -4.73 19.34
CA GLY A 310 -2.12 -6.16 19.15
C GLY A 310 -2.42 -6.57 17.70
N VAL A 311 -1.65 -7.53 17.19
CA VAL A 311 -1.86 -8.04 15.84
C VAL A 311 -3.10 -8.92 15.80
N GLU A 312 -4.09 -8.52 15.00
CA GLU A 312 -5.32 -9.26 14.81
C GLU A 312 -5.42 -9.87 13.42
N PHE A 313 -6.01 -11.06 13.34
CA PHE A 313 -6.44 -11.71 12.11
C PHE A 313 -7.81 -12.31 12.35
N LYS A 314 -8.75 -12.10 11.44
CA LYS A 314 -10.08 -12.66 11.57
C LYS A 314 -10.01 -14.19 11.44
N ASN A 315 -10.28 -14.89 12.55
CA ASN A 315 -10.21 -16.35 12.61
C ASN A 315 -11.54 -17.06 12.24
N ASN A 316 -12.57 -16.33 11.84
CA ASN A 316 -13.95 -16.81 11.75
C ASN A 316 -14.37 -17.27 10.35
N ILE A 317 -13.46 -17.66 9.48
CA ILE A 317 -13.85 -18.27 8.21
C ILE A 317 -14.30 -19.70 8.50
N THR A 318 -15.61 -19.85 8.71
CA THR A 318 -16.28 -21.14 8.89
C THR A 318 -16.45 -21.92 7.58
N ASN A 319 -16.33 -21.24 6.43
CA ASN A 319 -16.41 -21.88 5.12
C ASN A 319 -15.01 -22.28 4.64
N GLU A 320 -14.74 -23.58 4.68
CA GLU A 320 -13.49 -24.19 4.18
C GLU A 320 -13.28 -23.99 2.66
N ASN A 321 -14.31 -23.54 1.94
CA ASN A 321 -14.35 -23.40 0.48
C ASN A 321 -14.19 -21.96 -0.02
N SER A 322 -13.76 -21.00 0.80
CA SER A 322 -13.72 -19.57 0.43
C SER A 322 -12.66 -19.20 -0.62
N VAL A 323 -11.74 -20.12 -0.93
CA VAL A 323 -10.82 -19.98 -2.07
C VAL A 323 -11.12 -21.11 -3.06
N VAL A 324 -12.17 -20.93 -3.86
CA VAL A 324 -12.44 -21.85 -4.98
C VAL A 324 -11.45 -21.52 -6.10
N VAL A 325 -10.50 -22.40 -6.30
CA VAL A 325 -9.60 -22.34 -7.45
C VAL A 325 -10.39 -22.88 -8.65
N SER A 326 -10.92 -22.00 -9.48
CA SER A 326 -11.47 -22.41 -10.79
C SER A 326 -10.30 -22.63 -11.76
N LYS A 327 -10.05 -23.88 -12.12
CA LYS A 327 -9.20 -24.24 -13.26
C LYS A 327 -9.81 -23.76 -14.58
#